data_06940525d51dd71e5f14162a35cb3d4d
#
_entry.id   06940525d51dd71e5f14162a35cb3d4d
#
_cell.length_a   1.000
_cell.length_b   1.000
_cell.length_c   1.000
_cell.angle_alpha   90.00
_cell.angle_beta   90.00
_cell.angle_gamma   90.00
#
_symmetry.space_group_name_H-M   'P 1'
#
loop_
_entity.id
_entity.type
_entity.pdbx_description
1 polymer ?
#
loop_
_entity_poly.entity_id
_entity_poly.type
_entity_poly.pdbx_seq_one_letter_code
_entity_poly.pdbx_strand_id
1 'polypeptide(L)'
;MKVGFVVNPYAGSGGRTGHKGSDDLQLLNPETPKRLERFFGHAPREVVYVTASCLMGSSYIPEGFSSVDVGIGCKERTTREDTIKAVEKFIEHRVNLVVFAGGDGTARDVAEVLNRAGVEVPILGIPTGVKMHSGVFAETPEKAGDLIRGFVQGKVGLKTAEVLDLDEESYRRGVYMVRKFYNVLTLTGEGIVSSKVELKSDEESVKGIAEYFREFLYDPKAVYVFGPGSTVKYLERELFSVSGPFLSTDVVVNGELVKTGATYDDLLHLTGELRLVVTPIGGQGFLFGRGNQEIGPEFLRRVGKDNIIVISTRGKLRTFDCLRIDTGDEELDRLLSGTYKILVDYNEFYAIYTC
;
A
#
# COMPACT_ATOMS: atom_id res chain seq x y z
N MET A 1 -3.98 -29.17 -5.04
CA MET A 1 -4.72 -27.93 -4.81
C MET A 1 -4.54 -27.01 -6.01
N LYS A 2 -5.57 -26.21 -6.38
CA LYS A 2 -5.50 -25.24 -7.46
C LYS A 2 -5.57 -23.82 -6.90
N VAL A 3 -4.72 -22.94 -7.38
CA VAL A 3 -4.68 -21.53 -6.98
C VAL A 3 -4.92 -20.67 -8.23
N GLY A 4 -5.97 -19.87 -8.23
CA GLY A 4 -6.20 -18.85 -9.27
C GLY A 4 -5.19 -17.73 -9.11
N PHE A 5 -4.53 -17.30 -10.18
CA PHE A 5 -3.51 -16.26 -10.13
C PHE A 5 -3.74 -15.21 -11.22
N VAL A 6 -3.98 -13.98 -10.81
CA VAL A 6 -4.20 -12.84 -11.72
C VAL A 6 -3.42 -11.62 -11.28
N VAL A 7 -2.89 -10.89 -12.24
CA VAL A 7 -2.11 -9.66 -12.05
C VAL A 7 -2.82 -8.51 -12.75
N ASN A 8 -2.99 -7.40 -12.05
CA ASN A 8 -3.29 -6.12 -12.67
C ASN A 8 -1.95 -5.38 -12.94
N PRO A 9 -1.44 -5.38 -14.17
CA PRO A 9 -0.12 -4.83 -14.47
C PRO A 9 -0.04 -3.31 -14.32
N TYR A 10 -1.18 -2.62 -14.22
CA TYR A 10 -1.27 -1.17 -14.07
C TYR A 10 -1.41 -0.73 -12.61
N ALA A 11 -1.76 -1.65 -11.71
CA ALA A 11 -1.94 -1.31 -10.30
C ALA A 11 -0.66 -0.73 -9.69
N GLY A 12 -0.78 0.45 -9.10
CA GLY A 12 0.36 1.13 -8.46
C GLY A 12 1.27 1.91 -9.42
N SER A 13 0.97 1.97 -10.72
CA SER A 13 1.78 2.71 -11.71
C SER A 13 1.92 4.20 -11.36
N GLY A 14 0.92 4.80 -10.72
CA GLY A 14 0.94 6.19 -10.26
C GLY A 14 1.77 6.43 -8.99
N GLY A 15 2.29 5.40 -8.32
CA GLY A 15 2.99 5.55 -7.05
C GLY A 15 4.19 6.48 -7.11
N ARG A 16 5.11 6.26 -8.03
CA ARG A 16 6.31 7.10 -8.22
C ARG A 16 6.01 8.50 -8.76
N THR A 17 4.89 8.67 -9.46
CA THR A 17 4.47 9.96 -10.02
C THR A 17 3.61 10.78 -9.05
N GLY A 18 3.40 10.31 -7.82
CA GLY A 18 2.54 10.97 -6.83
C GLY A 18 1.04 10.88 -7.14
N HIS A 19 0.65 10.23 -8.23
CA HIS A 19 -0.75 10.02 -8.59
C HIS A 19 -1.33 8.82 -7.82
N LYS A 20 -2.35 9.06 -7.02
CA LYS A 20 -3.01 8.02 -6.20
C LYS A 20 -4.24 7.42 -6.92
N GLY A 21 -4.06 6.98 -8.13
CA GLY A 21 -5.04 6.27 -8.96
C GLY A 21 -4.35 5.80 -10.23
N SER A 22 -4.52 4.53 -10.58
CA SER A 22 -3.95 3.96 -11.81
C SER A 22 -4.94 3.97 -12.97
N ASP A 23 -6.21 4.31 -12.71
CA ASP A 23 -7.29 4.16 -13.70
C ASP A 23 -7.12 5.12 -14.90
N ASP A 24 -6.50 6.29 -14.67
CA ASP A 24 -6.20 7.27 -15.70
C ASP A 24 -4.77 7.17 -16.27
N LEU A 25 -3.86 6.50 -15.56
CA LEU A 25 -2.47 6.31 -15.96
C LEU A 25 -2.30 4.92 -16.57
N GLN A 26 -2.19 4.86 -17.89
CA GLN A 26 -2.09 3.62 -18.67
C GLN A 26 -0.64 3.11 -18.76
N LEU A 27 0.12 3.29 -17.69
CA LEU A 27 1.51 2.86 -17.60
C LEU A 27 1.62 1.57 -16.79
N LEU A 28 2.43 0.64 -17.27
CA LEU A 28 2.77 -0.56 -16.52
C LEU A 28 3.50 -0.19 -15.22
N ASN A 29 3.19 -0.86 -14.13
CA ASN A 29 3.92 -0.68 -12.88
C ASN A 29 5.29 -1.38 -12.96
N PRO A 30 6.41 -0.65 -12.94
CA PRO A 30 7.75 -1.23 -13.07
C PRO A 30 8.16 -2.07 -11.85
N GLU A 31 7.47 -1.92 -10.70
CA GLU A 31 7.75 -2.69 -9.49
C GLU A 31 7.09 -4.08 -9.49
N THR A 32 6.05 -4.28 -10.31
CA THR A 32 5.28 -5.54 -10.33
C THR A 32 6.17 -6.77 -10.58
N PRO A 33 7.10 -6.80 -11.56
CA PRO A 33 7.96 -7.96 -11.78
C PRO A 33 8.79 -8.34 -10.55
N LYS A 34 9.45 -7.38 -9.92
CA LYS A 34 10.25 -7.58 -8.70
C LYS A 34 9.41 -8.12 -7.54
N ARG A 35 8.22 -7.57 -7.33
CA ARG A 35 7.32 -8.02 -6.27
C ARG A 35 6.84 -9.44 -6.50
N LEU A 36 6.57 -9.81 -7.75
CA LEU A 36 6.16 -11.18 -8.09
C LEU A 36 7.31 -12.18 -8.03
N GLU A 37 8.54 -11.77 -8.34
CA GLU A 37 9.74 -12.58 -8.11
C GLU A 37 9.89 -12.92 -6.61
N ARG A 38 9.78 -11.95 -5.73
CA ARG A 38 9.80 -12.13 -4.26
C ARG A 38 8.67 -13.06 -3.80
N PHE A 39 7.46 -12.89 -4.33
CA PHE A 39 6.33 -13.77 -4.05
C PHE A 39 6.62 -15.22 -4.44
N PHE A 40 7.06 -15.47 -5.69
CA PHE A 40 7.33 -16.84 -6.16
C PHE A 40 8.55 -17.47 -5.47
N GLY A 41 9.47 -16.68 -4.93
CA GLY A 41 10.55 -17.17 -4.07
C GLY A 41 10.05 -17.90 -2.82
N HIS A 42 8.85 -17.53 -2.34
CA HIS A 42 8.21 -18.09 -1.14
C HIS A 42 6.98 -18.95 -1.43
N ALA A 43 6.39 -18.85 -2.61
CA ALA A 43 5.16 -19.56 -2.99
C ALA A 43 5.37 -21.08 -3.10
N PRO A 44 4.35 -21.91 -2.82
CA PRO A 44 4.44 -23.36 -2.93
C PRO A 44 4.51 -23.82 -4.40
N ARG A 45 5.39 -24.77 -4.68
CA ARG A 45 5.55 -25.38 -6.02
C ARG A 45 4.62 -26.56 -6.26
N GLU A 46 4.10 -27.16 -5.20
CA GLU A 46 3.26 -28.36 -5.21
C GLU A 46 1.79 -28.09 -5.58
N VAL A 47 1.45 -26.86 -5.91
CA VAL A 47 0.10 -26.47 -6.37
C VAL A 47 0.07 -26.19 -7.86
N VAL A 48 -1.11 -26.22 -8.45
CA VAL A 48 -1.33 -25.82 -9.85
C VAL A 48 -1.87 -24.39 -9.86
N TYR A 49 -1.12 -23.48 -10.48
CA TYR A 49 -1.55 -22.09 -10.70
C TYR A 49 -2.42 -22.00 -11.95
N VAL A 50 -3.71 -21.75 -11.75
CA VAL A 50 -4.63 -21.44 -12.87
C VAL A 50 -4.52 -19.93 -13.10
N THR A 51 -3.95 -19.52 -14.21
CA THR A 51 -3.48 -18.14 -14.39
C THR A 51 -4.05 -17.48 -15.64
N ALA A 52 -4.24 -16.15 -15.57
CA ALA A 52 -4.46 -15.35 -16.77
C ALA A 52 -3.20 -15.29 -17.63
N SER A 53 -3.36 -14.90 -18.90
CA SER A 53 -2.29 -14.94 -19.90
C SER A 53 -1.35 -13.73 -19.82
N CYS A 54 -0.14 -13.89 -20.31
CA CYS A 54 0.84 -12.82 -20.52
C CYS A 54 1.05 -11.99 -19.24
N LEU A 55 1.07 -10.65 -19.34
CA LEU A 55 1.29 -9.73 -18.23
C LEU A 55 0.15 -9.73 -17.18
N MET A 56 -0.94 -10.44 -17.43
CA MET A 56 -1.96 -10.66 -16.42
C MET A 56 -1.69 -11.90 -15.55
N GLY A 57 -0.60 -12.62 -15.76
CA GLY A 57 -0.25 -13.74 -14.89
C GLY A 57 0.86 -14.64 -15.42
N SER A 58 0.66 -15.35 -16.54
CA SER A 58 1.54 -16.43 -16.98
C SER A 58 3.00 -16.01 -17.22
N SER A 59 3.25 -14.77 -17.64
CA SER A 59 4.62 -14.25 -17.84
C SER A 59 5.44 -14.14 -16.55
N TYR A 60 4.81 -14.20 -15.39
CA TYR A 60 5.50 -14.06 -14.09
C TYR A 60 5.72 -15.39 -13.38
N ILE A 61 5.14 -16.48 -13.88
CA ILE A 61 5.30 -17.79 -13.24
C ILE A 61 6.65 -18.39 -13.63
N PRO A 62 7.57 -18.62 -12.66
CA PRO A 62 8.89 -19.13 -12.98
C PRO A 62 8.87 -20.60 -13.45
N GLU A 63 9.95 -21.03 -14.09
CA GLU A 63 10.17 -22.43 -14.38
C GLU A 63 10.10 -23.31 -13.12
N GLY A 64 9.54 -24.49 -13.24
CA GLY A 64 9.35 -25.44 -12.14
C GLY A 64 8.07 -25.25 -11.33
N PHE A 65 7.24 -24.29 -11.70
CA PHE A 65 5.87 -24.19 -11.18
C PHE A 65 4.86 -24.76 -12.18
N SER A 66 3.90 -25.56 -11.69
CA SER A 66 2.82 -26.08 -12.52
C SER A 66 1.78 -25.01 -12.76
N SER A 67 1.46 -24.72 -14.02
CA SER A 67 0.44 -23.72 -14.37
C SER A 67 -0.48 -24.15 -15.50
N VAL A 68 -1.69 -23.58 -15.49
CA VAL A 68 -2.71 -23.71 -16.56
C VAL A 68 -3.14 -22.31 -16.95
N ASP A 69 -2.83 -21.90 -18.17
CA ASP A 69 -3.22 -20.60 -18.72
C ASP A 69 -4.67 -20.67 -19.24
N VAL A 70 -5.51 -19.72 -18.84
CA VAL A 70 -6.94 -19.69 -19.20
C VAL A 70 -7.25 -18.88 -20.48
N GLY A 71 -6.23 -18.36 -21.16
CA GLY A 71 -6.38 -17.65 -22.44
C GLY A 71 -6.94 -16.23 -22.34
N ILE A 72 -6.92 -15.61 -21.16
CA ILE A 72 -7.46 -14.26 -20.92
C ILE A 72 -6.33 -13.27 -20.65
N GLY A 73 -6.35 -12.10 -21.30
CA GLY A 73 -5.47 -10.96 -20.95
C GLY A 73 -4.19 -10.85 -21.79
N CYS A 74 -3.98 -11.72 -22.80
CA CYS A 74 -2.83 -11.57 -23.70
C CYS A 74 -3.15 -10.62 -24.85
N LYS A 75 -3.13 -9.32 -24.54
CA LYS A 75 -3.36 -8.23 -25.50
C LYS A 75 -2.57 -7.00 -25.08
N GLU A 76 -2.43 -6.03 -25.97
CA GLU A 76 -1.65 -4.83 -25.74
C GLU A 76 -2.11 -4.05 -24.50
N ARG A 77 -3.40 -4.03 -24.24
CA ARG A 77 -4.01 -3.32 -23.12
C ARG A 77 -5.08 -4.15 -22.44
N THR A 78 -4.88 -4.45 -21.17
CA THR A 78 -5.85 -5.17 -20.34
C THR A 78 -6.71 -4.20 -19.54
N THR A 79 -7.90 -4.65 -19.19
CA THR A 79 -8.93 -3.84 -18.51
C THR A 79 -9.51 -4.62 -17.33
N ARG A 80 -10.37 -3.94 -16.56
CA ARG A 80 -11.18 -4.54 -15.50
C ARG A 80 -11.93 -5.80 -15.97
N GLU A 81 -12.53 -5.76 -17.18
CA GLU A 81 -13.27 -6.88 -17.75
C GLU A 81 -12.40 -8.11 -17.95
N ASP A 82 -11.11 -7.95 -18.19
CA ASP A 82 -10.19 -9.10 -18.32
C ASP A 82 -9.94 -9.75 -16.97
N THR A 83 -9.84 -8.96 -15.89
CA THR A 83 -9.78 -9.49 -14.52
C THR A 83 -11.05 -10.27 -14.19
N ILE A 84 -12.21 -9.72 -14.48
CA ILE A 84 -13.51 -10.37 -14.28
C ILE A 84 -13.56 -11.70 -15.01
N LYS A 85 -13.25 -11.73 -16.31
CA LYS A 85 -13.25 -12.96 -17.13
C LYS A 85 -12.24 -13.98 -16.63
N ALA A 86 -11.06 -13.56 -16.18
CA ALA A 86 -10.06 -14.46 -15.61
C ALA A 86 -10.59 -15.15 -14.35
N VAL A 87 -11.22 -14.39 -13.45
CA VAL A 87 -11.79 -14.94 -12.21
C VAL A 87 -12.97 -15.87 -12.49
N GLU A 88 -13.82 -15.57 -13.49
CA GLU A 88 -14.88 -16.47 -13.94
C GLU A 88 -14.27 -17.81 -14.40
N LYS A 89 -13.18 -17.79 -15.16
CA LYS A 89 -12.44 -19.00 -15.55
C LYS A 89 -11.85 -19.75 -14.35
N PHE A 90 -11.37 -19.04 -13.34
CA PHE A 90 -10.88 -19.68 -12.11
C PHE A 90 -11.99 -20.45 -11.40
N ILE A 91 -13.21 -19.92 -11.36
CA ILE A 91 -14.38 -20.61 -10.81
C ILE A 91 -14.69 -21.88 -11.61
N GLU A 92 -14.69 -21.82 -12.97
CA GLU A 92 -14.87 -22.98 -13.85
C GLU A 92 -13.81 -24.06 -13.57
N HIS A 93 -12.58 -23.65 -13.30
CA HIS A 93 -11.46 -24.54 -12.94
C HIS A 93 -11.50 -25.05 -11.50
N ARG A 94 -12.48 -24.60 -10.69
CA ARG A 94 -12.67 -24.97 -9.27
C ARG A 94 -11.40 -24.71 -8.45
N VAL A 95 -10.88 -23.49 -8.50
CA VAL A 95 -9.74 -23.10 -7.68
C VAL A 95 -10.12 -23.06 -6.19
N ASN A 96 -9.18 -23.35 -5.32
CA ASN A 96 -9.36 -23.37 -3.86
C ASN A 96 -9.03 -22.02 -3.21
N LEU A 97 -8.34 -21.15 -3.92
CA LEU A 97 -7.90 -19.83 -3.49
C LEU A 97 -7.70 -18.96 -4.73
N VAL A 98 -8.09 -17.69 -4.68
CA VAL A 98 -7.72 -16.69 -5.69
C VAL A 98 -6.64 -15.78 -5.12
N VAL A 99 -5.49 -15.72 -5.76
CA VAL A 99 -4.39 -14.81 -5.47
C VAL A 99 -4.34 -13.75 -6.56
N PHE A 100 -4.32 -12.51 -6.16
CA PHE A 100 -4.24 -11.41 -7.11
C PHE A 100 -3.12 -10.43 -6.74
N ALA A 101 -2.41 -9.93 -7.74
CA ALA A 101 -1.48 -8.82 -7.58
C ALA A 101 -2.15 -7.53 -8.05
N GLY A 102 -2.35 -6.58 -7.13
CA GLY A 102 -3.13 -5.38 -7.43
C GLY A 102 -3.31 -4.45 -6.23
N GLY A 103 -4.29 -3.57 -6.32
CA GLY A 103 -4.78 -2.70 -5.24
C GLY A 103 -6.23 -2.99 -4.88
N ASP A 104 -6.88 -2.06 -4.15
CA ASP A 104 -8.27 -2.21 -3.69
C ASP A 104 -9.27 -2.38 -4.86
N GLY A 105 -9.08 -1.65 -5.98
CA GLY A 105 -9.91 -1.84 -7.17
C GLY A 105 -9.85 -3.27 -7.71
N THR A 106 -8.67 -3.88 -7.74
CA THR A 106 -8.51 -5.29 -8.16
C THR A 106 -9.15 -6.24 -7.15
N ALA A 107 -9.01 -5.98 -5.84
CA ALA A 107 -9.68 -6.74 -4.79
C ALA A 107 -11.20 -6.69 -4.94
N ARG A 108 -11.75 -5.50 -5.26
CA ARG A 108 -13.18 -5.30 -5.52
C ARG A 108 -13.66 -6.09 -6.71
N ASP A 109 -12.91 -6.09 -7.82
CA ASP A 109 -13.30 -6.82 -9.05
C ASP A 109 -13.31 -8.32 -8.82
N VAL A 110 -12.30 -8.87 -8.12
CA VAL A 110 -12.26 -10.29 -7.75
C VAL A 110 -13.44 -10.64 -6.83
N ALA A 111 -13.68 -9.83 -5.79
CA ALA A 111 -14.76 -10.05 -4.82
C ALA A 111 -16.15 -9.97 -5.49
N GLU A 112 -16.34 -9.06 -6.43
CA GLU A 112 -17.60 -8.92 -7.18
C GLU A 112 -17.96 -10.20 -7.93
N VAL A 113 -17.00 -10.79 -8.65
CA VAL A 113 -17.23 -12.03 -9.41
C VAL A 113 -17.58 -13.20 -8.49
N LEU A 114 -16.83 -13.39 -7.39
CA LEU A 114 -17.10 -14.46 -6.44
C LEU A 114 -18.47 -14.31 -5.77
N ASN A 115 -18.81 -13.07 -5.37
CA ASN A 115 -20.10 -12.76 -4.78
C ASN A 115 -21.26 -13.01 -5.76
N ARG A 116 -21.13 -12.52 -7.02
CA ARG A 116 -22.13 -12.72 -8.08
C ARG A 116 -22.35 -14.20 -8.41
N ALA A 117 -21.26 -14.99 -8.37
CA ALA A 117 -21.32 -16.44 -8.61
C ALA A 117 -21.82 -17.23 -7.39
N GLY A 118 -21.95 -16.60 -6.22
CA GLY A 118 -22.38 -17.26 -4.98
C GLY A 118 -21.37 -18.30 -4.47
N VAL A 119 -20.08 -18.12 -4.72
CA VAL A 119 -19.01 -19.06 -4.33
C VAL A 119 -18.14 -18.49 -3.22
N GLU A 120 -17.87 -19.33 -2.22
CA GLU A 120 -17.03 -18.97 -1.06
C GLU A 120 -15.56 -19.40 -1.29
N VAL A 121 -14.90 -18.84 -2.29
CA VAL A 121 -13.48 -19.04 -2.51
C VAL A 121 -12.70 -17.91 -1.82
N PRO A 122 -11.73 -18.22 -0.92
CA PRO A 122 -10.92 -17.20 -0.28
C PRO A 122 -10.07 -16.44 -1.29
N ILE A 123 -9.78 -15.17 -0.96
CA ILE A 123 -8.90 -14.32 -1.77
C ILE A 123 -7.70 -13.84 -0.96
N LEU A 124 -6.56 -13.64 -1.61
CA LEU A 124 -5.34 -13.10 -1.03
C LEU A 124 -4.70 -12.11 -2.00
N GLY A 125 -4.47 -10.89 -1.55
CA GLY A 125 -3.81 -9.84 -2.33
C GLY A 125 -2.29 -9.81 -2.10
N ILE A 126 -1.53 -9.85 -3.21
CA ILE A 126 -0.11 -9.48 -3.22
C ILE A 126 -0.05 -7.97 -3.38
N PRO A 127 0.62 -7.24 -2.46
CA PRO A 127 0.59 -5.79 -2.46
C PRO A 127 1.39 -5.20 -3.63
N THR A 128 0.72 -4.70 -4.67
CA THR A 128 1.32 -3.96 -5.80
C THR A 128 0.67 -2.61 -6.04
N GLY A 129 -0.48 -2.33 -5.41
CA GLY A 129 -1.21 -1.07 -5.52
C GLY A 129 -0.67 0.03 -4.60
N VAL A 130 -1.11 1.27 -4.83
CA VAL A 130 -0.82 2.45 -3.97
C VAL A 130 -1.91 2.68 -2.92
N LYS A 131 -3.13 2.26 -3.19
CA LYS A 131 -4.28 2.35 -2.29
C LYS A 131 -4.63 0.92 -1.87
N MET A 132 -4.45 0.59 -0.60
CA MET A 132 -4.71 -0.74 -0.08
C MET A 132 -5.33 -0.61 1.31
N HIS A 133 -6.66 -0.47 1.34
CA HIS A 133 -7.46 -0.32 2.56
C HIS A 133 -8.06 -1.66 3.00
N SER A 134 -8.25 -2.57 2.05
CA SER A 134 -8.89 -3.87 2.27
C SER A 134 -8.05 -4.78 3.16
N GLY A 135 -8.73 -5.56 3.99
CA GLY A 135 -8.11 -6.53 4.90
C GLY A 135 -7.71 -7.87 4.26
N VAL A 136 -7.56 -7.92 2.94
CA VAL A 136 -7.25 -9.13 2.17
C VAL A 136 -5.79 -9.19 1.67
N PHE A 137 -4.99 -8.16 1.95
CA PHE A 137 -3.60 -8.08 1.50
C PHE A 137 -2.64 -8.71 2.51
N ALA A 138 -1.66 -9.44 2.00
CA ALA A 138 -0.47 -9.77 2.78
C ALA A 138 0.35 -8.49 3.07
N GLU A 139 1.19 -8.56 4.09
CA GLU A 139 2.08 -7.45 4.46
C GLU A 139 3.12 -7.20 3.36
N THR A 140 3.72 -8.28 2.88
CA THR A 140 4.72 -8.27 1.80
C THR A 140 4.44 -9.37 0.79
N PRO A 141 5.06 -9.34 -0.40
CA PRO A 141 4.96 -10.41 -1.37
C PRO A 141 5.43 -11.77 -0.83
N GLU A 142 6.51 -11.80 -0.03
CA GLU A 142 7.03 -13.02 0.61
C GLU A 142 6.00 -13.61 1.56
N LYS A 143 5.40 -12.77 2.41
CA LYS A 143 4.35 -13.19 3.34
C LYS A 143 3.13 -13.76 2.62
N ALA A 144 2.79 -13.24 1.43
CA ALA A 144 1.75 -13.85 0.60
C ALA A 144 2.11 -15.29 0.20
N GLY A 145 3.35 -15.53 -0.22
CA GLY A 145 3.84 -16.87 -0.54
C GLY A 145 3.84 -17.82 0.67
N ASP A 146 4.30 -17.34 1.83
CA ASP A 146 4.33 -18.12 3.07
C ASP A 146 2.91 -18.48 3.55
N LEU A 147 1.96 -17.55 3.45
CA LEU A 147 0.55 -17.78 3.79
C LEU A 147 -0.07 -18.87 2.92
N ILE A 148 0.17 -18.85 1.60
CA ILE A 148 -0.33 -19.90 0.70
C ILE A 148 0.30 -21.25 1.05
N ARG A 149 1.61 -21.28 1.32
CA ARG A 149 2.30 -22.49 1.76
C ARG A 149 1.69 -23.05 3.06
N GLY A 150 1.45 -22.18 4.03
CA GLY A 150 0.79 -22.55 5.28
C GLY A 150 -0.65 -23.06 5.07
N PHE A 151 -1.39 -22.46 4.15
CA PHE A 151 -2.74 -22.89 3.79
C PHE A 151 -2.76 -24.27 3.14
N VAL A 152 -1.84 -24.54 2.20
CA VAL A 152 -1.64 -25.85 1.59
C VAL A 152 -1.31 -26.93 2.63
N GLN A 153 -0.52 -26.58 3.66
CA GLN A 153 -0.15 -27.44 4.76
C GLN A 153 -1.20 -27.57 5.86
N GLY A 154 -2.35 -26.89 5.75
CA GLY A 154 -3.40 -26.86 6.78
C GLY A 154 -3.04 -26.12 8.07
N LYS A 155 -1.99 -25.28 8.04
CA LYS A 155 -1.50 -24.49 9.19
C LYS A 155 -2.13 -23.08 9.25
N VAL A 156 -2.69 -22.62 8.16
CA VAL A 156 -3.33 -21.31 7.99
C VAL A 156 -4.81 -21.53 7.76
N GLY A 157 -5.64 -20.87 8.56
CA GLY A 157 -7.09 -20.95 8.49
C GLY A 157 -7.69 -19.85 7.59
N LEU A 158 -8.99 -19.67 7.70
CA LEU A 158 -9.77 -18.64 7.00
C LEU A 158 -10.39 -17.67 7.99
N LYS A 159 -10.52 -16.41 7.59
CA LYS A 159 -11.30 -15.39 8.28
C LYS A 159 -12.09 -14.55 7.26
N THR A 160 -13.15 -13.91 7.75
CA THR A 160 -13.84 -12.87 6.97
C THR A 160 -13.05 -11.57 7.03
N ALA A 161 -12.90 -10.92 5.88
CA ALA A 161 -12.28 -9.61 5.76
C ALA A 161 -13.13 -8.69 4.88
N GLU A 162 -12.96 -7.38 5.07
CA GLU A 162 -13.64 -6.37 4.28
C GLU A 162 -12.82 -6.00 3.05
N VAL A 163 -13.50 -5.92 1.90
CA VAL A 163 -12.98 -5.28 0.70
C VAL A 163 -13.47 -3.85 0.69
N LEU A 164 -12.51 -2.94 0.80
CA LEU A 164 -12.68 -1.51 0.88
C LEU A 164 -12.09 -0.85 -0.35
N ASP A 165 -12.72 0.22 -0.84
CA ASP A 165 -12.14 1.03 -1.91
C ASP A 165 -12.54 2.49 -1.72
N LEU A 166 -11.84 3.39 -2.37
CA LEU A 166 -12.14 4.81 -2.34
C LEU A 166 -13.49 5.07 -3.01
N ASP A 167 -14.34 5.88 -2.36
CA ASP A 167 -15.53 6.41 -3.00
C ASP A 167 -15.11 7.51 -3.99
N GLU A 168 -15.07 7.17 -5.28
CA GLU A 168 -14.58 8.07 -6.33
C GLU A 168 -15.41 9.34 -6.44
N GLU A 169 -16.72 9.28 -6.18
CA GLU A 169 -17.60 10.43 -6.25
C GLU A 169 -17.29 11.43 -5.13
N SER A 170 -17.09 10.94 -3.91
CA SER A 170 -16.67 11.76 -2.78
C SER A 170 -15.26 12.32 -3.01
N TYR A 171 -14.35 11.53 -3.55
CA TYR A 171 -12.99 11.96 -3.85
C TYR A 171 -12.94 13.09 -4.89
N ARG A 172 -13.75 13.03 -5.96
CA ARG A 172 -13.88 14.12 -6.96
C ARG A 172 -14.40 15.43 -6.35
N ARG A 173 -15.14 15.33 -5.23
CA ARG A 173 -15.62 16.49 -4.45
C ARG A 173 -14.62 16.97 -3.40
N GLY A 174 -13.39 16.40 -3.36
CA GLY A 174 -12.36 16.72 -2.38
C GLY A 174 -12.54 16.05 -1.01
N VAL A 175 -13.46 15.09 -0.90
CA VAL A 175 -13.71 14.32 0.33
C VAL A 175 -13.06 12.95 0.20
N TYR A 176 -12.08 12.66 1.07
CA TYR A 176 -11.50 11.33 1.17
C TYR A 176 -12.44 10.42 1.96
N MET A 177 -13.12 9.52 1.26
CA MET A 177 -14.03 8.57 1.87
C MET A 177 -13.76 7.15 1.34
N VAL A 178 -13.51 6.23 2.25
CA VAL A 178 -13.39 4.80 1.94
C VAL A 178 -14.72 4.13 2.20
N ARG A 179 -15.16 3.31 1.25
CA ARG A 179 -16.43 2.59 1.31
C ARG A 179 -16.18 1.09 1.32
N LYS A 180 -16.96 0.37 2.14
CA LYS A 180 -17.02 -1.09 2.10
C LYS A 180 -17.89 -1.56 0.94
N PHE A 181 -17.35 -2.48 0.15
CA PHE A 181 -18.03 -3.09 -1.00
C PHE A 181 -18.46 -4.52 -0.70
N TYR A 182 -17.56 -5.36 -0.18
CA TYR A 182 -17.81 -6.77 0.04
C TYR A 182 -17.20 -7.26 1.36
N ASN A 183 -17.82 -8.33 1.90
CA ASN A 183 -17.18 -9.22 2.86
C ASN A 183 -16.77 -10.48 2.12
N VAL A 184 -15.53 -10.91 2.30
CA VAL A 184 -14.96 -12.08 1.61
C VAL A 184 -14.17 -12.94 2.61
N LEU A 185 -13.95 -14.21 2.24
CA LEU A 185 -13.00 -15.04 2.95
C LEU A 185 -11.57 -14.67 2.53
N THR A 186 -10.66 -14.63 3.49
CA THR A 186 -9.22 -14.53 3.25
C THR A 186 -8.46 -15.42 4.20
N LEU A 187 -7.16 -15.58 4.00
CA LEU A 187 -6.32 -16.37 4.88
C LEU A 187 -6.13 -15.66 6.23
N THR A 188 -6.00 -16.43 7.32
CA THR A 188 -5.72 -15.92 8.65
C THR A 188 -4.34 -16.38 9.10
N GLY A 189 -3.52 -15.47 9.63
CA GLY A 189 -2.17 -15.77 10.11
C GLY A 189 -1.36 -14.49 10.27
N GLU A 190 -0.16 -14.65 10.82
CA GLU A 190 0.83 -13.58 10.82
C GLU A 190 1.14 -13.18 9.37
N GLY A 191 1.22 -11.89 9.10
CA GLY A 191 1.48 -11.35 7.77
C GLY A 191 0.25 -10.95 6.96
N ILE A 192 -0.97 -10.96 7.54
CA ILE A 192 -2.17 -10.32 6.97
C ILE A 192 -2.39 -8.96 7.62
N VAL A 193 -2.51 -7.93 6.81
CA VAL A 193 -2.79 -6.56 7.25
C VAL A 193 -4.28 -6.41 7.59
N SER A 194 -4.58 -5.74 8.69
CA SER A 194 -5.94 -5.34 9.03
C SER A 194 -6.48 -4.32 8.02
N SER A 195 -7.81 -4.21 7.92
CA SER A 195 -8.45 -3.13 7.16
C SER A 195 -8.02 -1.78 7.73
N LYS A 196 -7.81 -0.79 6.84
CA LYS A 196 -7.51 0.56 7.28
C LYS A 196 -8.71 1.14 8.02
N VAL A 197 -8.50 1.54 9.28
CA VAL A 197 -9.49 2.27 10.07
C VAL A 197 -9.27 3.76 9.88
N GLU A 198 -10.27 4.47 9.36
CA GLU A 198 -10.30 5.93 9.40
C GLU A 198 -10.82 6.38 10.77
N LEU A 199 -9.92 6.93 11.56
CA LEU A 199 -10.29 7.59 12.82
C LEU A 199 -10.69 9.04 12.50
N LYS A 200 -11.69 9.54 13.20
CA LYS A 200 -11.99 10.98 13.21
C LYS A 200 -10.69 11.71 13.56
N SER A 201 -10.37 12.76 12.83
CA SER A 201 -9.12 13.52 13.01
C SER A 201 -9.05 14.08 14.43
N ASP A 202 -7.98 13.78 15.15
CA ASP A 202 -7.66 14.42 16.42
C ASP A 202 -7.04 15.80 16.13
N GLU A 203 -7.83 16.77 15.67
CA GLU A 203 -7.38 18.10 15.25
C GLU A 203 -6.67 18.84 16.41
N GLU A 204 -7.13 18.66 17.65
CA GLU A 204 -6.49 19.27 18.81
C GLU A 204 -5.07 18.74 19.01
N SER A 205 -4.85 17.42 18.86
CA SER A 205 -3.51 16.84 18.95
C SER A 205 -2.59 17.37 17.85
N VAL A 206 -3.10 17.63 16.66
CA VAL A 206 -2.28 18.20 15.57
C VAL A 206 -1.84 19.62 15.86
N LYS A 207 -2.63 20.41 16.59
CA LYS A 207 -2.21 21.76 17.03
C LYS A 207 -1.03 21.70 18.00
N GLY A 208 -1.08 20.80 18.99
CA GLY A 208 0.03 20.57 19.90
C GLY A 208 1.30 20.10 19.16
N ILE A 209 1.14 19.19 18.17
CA ILE A 209 2.24 18.79 17.29
C ILE A 209 2.82 19.99 16.53
N ALA A 210 1.97 20.88 15.99
CA ALA A 210 2.40 22.05 15.23
C ALA A 210 3.15 23.07 16.08
N GLU A 211 2.71 23.30 17.31
CA GLU A 211 3.41 24.18 18.27
C GLU A 211 4.79 23.65 18.58
N TYR A 212 4.92 22.36 18.93
CA TYR A 212 6.21 21.72 19.19
C TYR A 212 7.11 21.74 17.95
N PHE A 213 6.53 21.50 16.77
CA PHE A 213 7.28 21.49 15.52
C PHE A 213 7.90 22.88 15.24
N ARG A 214 7.12 23.97 15.39
CA ARG A 214 7.61 25.35 15.18
C ARG A 214 8.76 25.69 16.15
N GLU A 215 8.64 25.26 17.39
CA GLU A 215 9.57 25.65 18.46
C GLU A 215 10.87 24.85 18.42
N PHE A 216 10.82 23.54 18.12
CA PHE A 216 11.96 22.64 18.32
C PHE A 216 12.42 21.89 17.06
N LEU A 217 11.58 21.73 16.04
CA LEU A 217 11.90 20.89 14.89
C LEU A 217 12.06 21.69 13.60
N TYR A 218 11.47 22.87 13.52
CA TYR A 218 11.51 23.67 12.31
C TYR A 218 12.83 24.42 12.15
N ASP A 219 13.57 24.10 11.08
CA ASP A 219 14.73 24.86 10.62
C ASP A 219 14.38 25.51 9.27
N PRO A 220 14.34 26.86 9.18
CA PRO A 220 13.99 27.53 7.92
C PRO A 220 15.00 27.30 6.80
N LYS A 221 16.21 26.79 7.09
CA LYS A 221 17.23 26.47 6.07
C LYS A 221 17.07 25.09 5.47
N ALA A 222 16.31 24.20 6.13
CA ALA A 222 16.08 22.87 5.65
C ALA A 222 14.97 22.82 4.59
N VAL A 223 15.06 21.86 3.70
CA VAL A 223 14.01 21.49 2.74
C VAL A 223 13.15 20.41 3.36
N TYR A 224 11.89 20.73 3.59
CA TYR A 224 10.93 19.78 4.15
C TYR A 224 10.14 19.09 3.08
N VAL A 225 10.04 17.77 3.19
CA VAL A 225 9.12 16.95 2.40
C VAL A 225 8.02 16.43 3.33
N PHE A 226 6.79 16.85 3.08
CA PHE A 226 5.61 16.42 3.80
C PHE A 226 4.93 15.29 3.04
N GLY A 227 4.97 14.08 3.60
CA GLY A 227 4.35 12.89 3.01
C GLY A 227 2.83 12.96 2.97
N PRO A 228 2.17 11.96 2.33
CA PRO A 228 0.74 11.89 2.28
C PRO A 228 0.11 11.50 3.63
N GLY A 229 -1.14 11.85 3.78
CA GLY A 229 -1.98 11.49 4.93
C GLY A 229 -2.55 12.70 5.68
N SER A 230 -3.79 12.56 6.16
CA SER A 230 -4.54 13.65 6.80
C SER A 230 -3.77 14.31 7.94
N THR A 231 -3.14 13.54 8.83
CA THR A 231 -2.38 14.09 9.97
C THR A 231 -1.25 15.01 9.51
N VAL A 232 -0.50 14.64 8.46
CA VAL A 232 0.57 15.46 7.90
C VAL A 232 0.00 16.70 7.23
N LYS A 233 -1.11 16.59 6.49
CA LYS A 233 -1.72 17.74 5.81
C LYS A 233 -2.38 18.73 6.77
N TYR A 234 -2.92 18.27 7.90
CA TYR A 234 -3.35 19.17 8.97
C TYR A 234 -2.15 19.89 9.61
N LEU A 235 -1.04 19.19 9.87
CA LEU A 235 0.18 19.84 10.39
C LEU A 235 0.69 20.89 9.39
N GLU A 236 0.79 20.56 8.11
CA GLU A 236 1.25 21.47 7.06
C GLU A 236 0.38 22.75 6.99
N ARG A 237 -0.94 22.59 7.09
CA ARG A 237 -1.88 23.72 7.13
C ARG A 237 -1.69 24.57 8.39
N GLU A 238 -1.51 23.97 9.55
CA GLU A 238 -1.25 24.67 10.79
C GLU A 238 0.09 25.44 10.77
N LEU A 239 1.12 24.89 10.11
CA LEU A 239 2.44 25.50 10.01
C LEU A 239 2.50 26.65 9.00
N PHE A 240 1.92 26.46 7.82
CA PHE A 240 2.17 27.32 6.64
C PHE A 240 0.87 27.92 6.07
N SER A 241 -0.29 27.69 6.67
CA SER A 241 -1.62 28.13 6.20
C SER A 241 -2.06 27.58 4.83
N VAL A 242 -1.27 26.66 4.29
CA VAL A 242 -1.54 25.97 3.01
C VAL A 242 -1.22 24.49 3.16
N SER A 243 -1.84 23.66 2.35
CA SER A 243 -1.46 22.24 2.21
C SER A 243 -1.95 21.73 0.87
N GLY A 244 -1.27 20.72 0.34
CA GLY A 244 -1.77 19.96 -0.80
C GLY A 244 -2.92 19.01 -0.43
N PRO A 245 -3.44 18.25 -1.42
CA PRO A 245 -4.41 17.19 -1.20
C PRO A 245 -3.91 16.14 -0.20
N PHE A 246 -4.82 15.45 0.51
CA PHE A 246 -4.47 14.47 1.54
C PHE A 246 -3.52 13.36 1.10
N LEU A 247 -3.51 13.02 -0.18
CA LEU A 247 -2.68 11.95 -0.73
C LEU A 247 -1.43 12.47 -1.45
N SER A 248 -1.16 13.79 -1.45
CA SER A 248 0.02 14.35 -2.08
C SER A 248 1.23 14.31 -1.16
N THR A 249 2.41 14.22 -1.77
CA THR A 249 3.68 14.55 -1.13
C THR A 249 4.05 15.96 -1.54
N ASP A 250 4.33 16.82 -0.56
CA ASP A 250 4.53 18.25 -0.79
C ASP A 250 5.92 18.69 -0.34
N VAL A 251 6.47 19.71 -0.98
CA VAL A 251 7.81 20.24 -0.69
C VAL A 251 7.69 21.69 -0.21
N VAL A 252 8.27 21.96 0.94
CA VAL A 252 8.33 23.28 1.57
C VAL A 252 9.78 23.73 1.70
N VAL A 253 10.08 24.93 1.22
CA VAL A 253 11.39 25.56 1.29
C VAL A 253 11.23 26.97 1.86
N ASN A 254 12.02 27.31 2.87
CA ASN A 254 11.96 28.63 3.54
C ASN A 254 10.53 29.00 4.05
N GLY A 255 9.74 28.00 4.44
CA GLY A 255 8.36 28.20 4.90
C GLY A 255 7.32 28.37 3.79
N GLU A 256 7.70 28.26 2.53
CA GLU A 256 6.83 28.37 1.38
C GLU A 256 6.58 26.99 0.72
N LEU A 257 5.34 26.68 0.40
CA LEU A 257 4.97 25.49 -0.36
C LEU A 257 5.38 25.67 -1.83
N VAL A 258 6.51 25.07 -2.20
CA VAL A 258 7.10 25.22 -3.54
C VAL A 258 6.61 24.18 -4.54
N LYS A 259 6.17 23.03 -4.04
CA LYS A 259 5.67 21.93 -4.88
C LYS A 259 4.58 21.14 -4.16
N THR A 260 3.47 20.92 -4.83
CA THR A 260 2.40 20.01 -4.40
C THR A 260 2.37 18.78 -5.31
N GLY A 261 2.19 17.60 -4.73
CA GLY A 261 2.17 16.35 -5.49
C GLY A 261 3.52 16.02 -6.11
N ALA A 262 4.60 16.19 -5.34
CA ALA A 262 5.94 15.86 -5.78
C ALA A 262 6.03 14.38 -6.16
N THR A 263 6.65 14.14 -7.32
CA THR A 263 6.93 12.80 -7.82
C THR A 263 8.24 12.27 -7.24
N TYR A 264 8.52 10.99 -7.45
CA TYR A 264 9.80 10.40 -7.10
C TYR A 264 10.98 11.17 -7.73
N ASP A 265 10.87 11.53 -9.02
CA ASP A 265 11.90 12.30 -9.72
C ASP A 265 12.07 13.71 -9.15
N ASP A 266 10.97 14.39 -8.80
CA ASP A 266 11.04 15.69 -8.11
C ASP A 266 11.86 15.58 -6.83
N LEU A 267 11.61 14.53 -6.01
CA LEU A 267 12.30 14.33 -4.74
C LEU A 267 13.80 14.01 -4.93
N LEU A 268 14.17 13.31 -5.99
CA LEU A 268 15.58 13.03 -6.30
C LEU A 268 16.37 14.28 -6.70
N HIS A 269 15.72 15.30 -7.22
CA HIS A 269 16.37 16.55 -7.62
C HIS A 269 16.45 17.61 -6.49
N LEU A 270 15.85 17.34 -5.33
CA LEU A 270 15.97 18.26 -4.18
C LEU A 270 17.43 18.34 -3.72
N THR A 271 17.85 19.54 -3.33
CA THR A 271 19.19 19.80 -2.79
C THR A 271 19.10 20.50 -1.43
N GLY A 272 20.15 20.43 -0.65
CA GLY A 272 20.21 21.01 0.69
C GLY A 272 19.99 19.99 1.81
N GLU A 273 19.76 20.45 3.02
CA GLU A 273 19.44 19.60 4.17
C GLU A 273 18.00 19.15 4.09
N LEU A 274 17.79 17.85 3.90
CA LEU A 274 16.46 17.27 3.72
C LEU A 274 15.87 16.83 5.05
N ARG A 275 14.61 17.17 5.29
CA ARG A 275 13.80 16.69 6.41
C ARG A 275 12.51 16.06 5.84
N LEU A 276 12.17 14.88 6.32
CA LEU A 276 10.97 14.15 5.88
C LEU A 276 9.97 14.03 7.02
N VAL A 277 8.76 14.53 6.80
CA VAL A 277 7.65 14.45 7.77
C VAL A 277 6.64 13.42 7.27
N VAL A 278 6.40 12.37 8.03
CA VAL A 278 5.49 11.27 7.66
C VAL A 278 4.59 10.84 8.81
N THR A 279 3.52 10.16 8.45
CA THR A 279 2.58 9.54 9.41
C THR A 279 2.31 8.09 9.01
N PRO A 280 2.23 7.15 9.96
CA PRO A 280 1.87 5.77 9.64
C PRO A 280 0.46 5.66 9.07
N ILE A 281 0.21 4.64 8.25
CA ILE A 281 -1.14 4.33 7.78
C ILE A 281 -1.94 3.75 8.94
N GLY A 282 -3.07 4.38 9.26
CA GLY A 282 -3.98 3.90 10.31
C GLY A 282 -4.51 2.49 10.02
N GLY A 283 -4.59 1.65 11.04
CA GLY A 283 -5.01 0.24 10.96
C GLY A 283 -3.95 -0.71 10.38
N GLN A 284 -2.93 -0.20 9.69
CA GLN A 284 -1.94 -1.02 9.01
C GLN A 284 -0.51 -0.83 9.53
N GLY A 285 -0.17 0.35 10.04
CA GLY A 285 1.14 0.66 10.60
C GLY A 285 2.26 0.86 9.57
N PHE A 286 1.97 0.87 8.25
CA PHE A 286 3.02 1.13 7.25
C PHE A 286 3.52 2.57 7.35
N LEU A 287 4.83 2.72 7.53
CA LEU A 287 5.53 4.00 7.50
C LEU A 287 6.03 4.31 6.07
N PHE A 288 6.55 3.29 5.36
CA PHE A 288 7.03 3.40 3.98
C PHE A 288 6.57 2.19 3.14
N GLY A 289 6.49 2.41 1.82
CA GLY A 289 6.22 1.38 0.82
C GLY A 289 4.74 1.15 0.50
N ARG A 290 3.84 1.67 1.32
CA ARG A 290 2.41 1.73 1.02
C ARG A 290 1.89 3.15 1.09
N GLY A 291 1.14 3.55 0.06
CA GLY A 291 0.51 4.87 0.01
C GLY A 291 1.46 6.07 -0.12
N ASN A 292 2.78 5.83 -0.19
CA ASN A 292 3.82 6.84 -0.32
C ASN A 292 5.04 6.35 -1.12
N GLN A 293 4.82 5.60 -2.21
CA GLN A 293 5.89 5.04 -3.04
C GLN A 293 6.71 6.09 -3.79
N GLU A 294 6.22 7.32 -3.92
CA GLU A 294 7.01 8.46 -4.38
C GLU A 294 8.16 8.79 -3.43
N ILE A 295 8.06 8.45 -2.13
CA ILE A 295 9.14 8.50 -1.15
C ILE A 295 9.95 7.19 -1.26
N GLY A 296 10.68 7.05 -2.35
CA GLY A 296 11.36 5.81 -2.71
C GLY A 296 12.74 5.64 -2.08
N PRO A 297 13.40 4.47 -2.35
CA PRO A 297 14.62 4.08 -1.65
C PRO A 297 15.77 5.06 -1.75
N GLU A 298 16.08 5.57 -2.93
CA GLU A 298 17.21 6.49 -3.14
C GLU A 298 17.00 7.83 -2.40
N PHE A 299 15.75 8.33 -2.38
CA PHE A 299 15.42 9.52 -1.62
C PHE A 299 15.55 9.28 -0.11
N LEU A 300 15.05 8.16 0.40
CA LEU A 300 15.15 7.77 1.81
C LEU A 300 16.62 7.59 2.26
N ARG A 301 17.50 7.04 1.41
CA ARG A 301 18.93 6.95 1.69
C ARG A 301 19.58 8.34 1.82
N ARG A 302 19.15 9.32 1.01
CA ARG A 302 19.64 10.71 1.08
C ARG A 302 19.13 11.45 2.30
N VAL A 303 17.88 11.25 2.68
CA VAL A 303 17.31 11.83 3.90
C VAL A 303 18.01 11.28 5.14
N GLY A 304 18.19 9.96 5.20
CA GLY A 304 18.71 9.27 6.38
C GLY A 304 17.70 9.20 7.52
N LYS A 305 17.79 8.14 8.34
CA LYS A 305 16.81 7.83 9.39
C LYS A 305 16.63 8.97 10.41
N ASP A 306 17.71 9.66 10.77
CA ASP A 306 17.70 10.72 11.78
C ASP A 306 16.94 11.99 11.34
N ASN A 307 16.74 12.17 10.04
CA ASN A 307 16.02 13.28 9.45
C ASN A 307 14.56 12.95 9.12
N ILE A 308 14.08 11.78 9.57
CA ILE A 308 12.69 11.35 9.42
C ILE A 308 11.93 11.72 10.70
N ILE A 309 11.01 12.66 10.58
CA ILE A 309 10.11 13.10 11.64
C ILE A 309 8.79 12.36 11.49
N VAL A 310 8.49 11.49 12.44
CA VAL A 310 7.23 10.73 12.43
C VAL A 310 6.24 11.39 13.37
N ILE A 311 5.07 11.71 12.85
CA ILE A 311 3.95 12.28 13.61
C ILE A 311 2.73 11.36 13.54
N SER A 312 1.91 11.35 14.55
CA SER A 312 0.63 10.61 14.54
C SER A 312 -0.30 11.14 15.61
N THR A 313 -1.59 10.83 15.49
CA THR A 313 -2.52 10.99 16.61
C THR A 313 -2.52 9.74 17.49
N ARG A 314 -2.82 9.90 18.79
CA ARG A 314 -2.93 8.76 19.71
C ARG A 314 -3.97 7.75 19.27
N GLY A 315 -5.09 8.24 18.72
CA GLY A 315 -6.14 7.40 18.18
C GLY A 315 -5.63 6.48 17.07
N LYS A 316 -4.84 7.03 16.13
CA LYS A 316 -4.23 6.26 15.04
C LYS A 316 -3.25 5.19 15.55
N LEU A 317 -2.40 5.52 16.53
CA LEU A 317 -1.41 4.57 17.07
C LEU A 317 -2.04 3.34 17.74
N ARG A 318 -3.27 3.47 18.27
CA ARG A 318 -4.00 2.34 18.87
C ARG A 318 -4.52 1.32 17.86
N THR A 319 -4.38 1.57 16.57
CA THR A 319 -4.93 0.72 15.50
C THR A 319 -3.93 -0.29 14.94
N PHE A 320 -2.69 -0.27 15.40
CA PHE A 320 -1.63 -1.21 15.01
C PHE A 320 -0.58 -1.33 16.14
N ASP A 321 0.12 -2.47 16.19
CA ASP A 321 1.06 -2.79 17.26
C ASP A 321 2.50 -2.39 16.96
N CYS A 322 2.88 -2.32 15.69
CA CYS A 322 4.24 -1.98 15.23
C CYS A 322 4.22 -1.23 13.90
N LEU A 323 5.34 -0.58 13.58
CA LEU A 323 5.53 0.03 12.26
C LEU A 323 5.99 -1.00 11.24
N ARG A 324 5.57 -0.83 9.99
CA ARG A 324 5.96 -1.66 8.85
C ARG A 324 6.67 -0.83 7.80
N ILE A 325 7.70 -1.41 7.21
CA ILE A 325 8.50 -0.81 6.15
C ILE A 325 8.63 -1.84 5.02
N ASP A 326 8.29 -1.46 3.80
CA ASP A 326 8.42 -2.28 2.59
C ASP A 326 8.75 -1.35 1.39
N THR A 327 9.95 -0.77 1.41
CA THR A 327 10.40 0.15 0.35
C THR A 327 10.68 -0.58 -0.97
N GLY A 328 10.77 -1.91 -0.94
CA GLY A 328 11.21 -2.75 -2.06
C GLY A 328 12.74 -2.90 -2.13
N ASP A 329 13.47 -2.38 -1.16
CA ASP A 329 14.91 -2.50 -0.97
C ASP A 329 15.18 -3.06 0.44
N GLU A 330 15.47 -4.37 0.53
CA GLU A 330 15.63 -5.07 1.81
C GLU A 330 16.78 -4.54 2.66
N GLU A 331 17.85 -4.02 2.05
CA GLU A 331 18.96 -3.45 2.80
C GLU A 331 18.52 -2.15 3.46
N LEU A 332 17.81 -1.30 2.73
CA LEU A 332 17.26 -0.06 3.25
C LEU A 332 16.20 -0.34 4.33
N ASP A 333 15.32 -1.31 4.11
CA ASP A 333 14.30 -1.70 5.10
C ASP A 333 14.95 -2.09 6.43
N ARG A 334 16.07 -2.83 6.39
CA ARG A 334 16.88 -3.15 7.58
C ARG A 334 17.54 -1.92 8.21
N LEU A 335 18.06 -1.00 7.41
CA LEU A 335 18.66 0.25 7.91
C LEU A 335 17.62 1.17 8.58
N LEU A 336 16.41 1.21 8.06
CA LEU A 336 15.31 1.98 8.60
C LEU A 336 14.61 1.29 9.78
N SER A 337 14.84 -0.01 9.98
CA SER A 337 14.26 -0.76 11.10
C SER A 337 14.73 -0.26 12.46
N GLY A 338 13.96 -0.58 13.52
CA GLY A 338 14.23 -0.22 14.91
C GLY A 338 13.15 0.67 15.52
N THR A 339 13.51 1.36 16.58
CA THR A 339 12.56 2.20 17.33
C THR A 339 12.42 3.59 16.70
N TYR A 340 11.17 4.03 16.59
CA TYR A 340 10.82 5.40 16.22
C TYR A 340 10.17 6.13 17.39
N LYS A 341 10.56 7.40 17.59
CA LYS A 341 9.84 8.33 18.45
C LYS A 341 8.82 9.08 17.60
N ILE A 342 7.55 8.87 17.88
CA ILE A 342 6.44 9.49 17.15
C ILE A 342 5.92 10.64 17.97
N LEU A 343 5.93 11.85 17.42
CA LEU A 343 5.36 13.02 18.05
C LEU A 343 3.83 12.96 17.97
N VAL A 344 3.15 13.02 19.11
CA VAL A 344 1.69 12.82 19.20
C VAL A 344 0.94 14.02 19.77
N ASP A 345 1.65 14.94 20.43
CA ASP A 345 1.15 16.20 20.99
C ASP A 345 2.32 17.11 21.34
N TYR A 346 2.08 18.32 21.90
CA TYR A 346 3.15 19.20 22.35
C TYR A 346 4.07 18.51 23.35
N ASN A 347 5.35 18.39 22.99
CA ASN A 347 6.41 17.72 23.78
C ASN A 347 6.04 16.30 24.25
N GLU A 348 5.17 15.62 23.54
CA GLU A 348 4.74 14.28 23.89
C GLU A 348 5.03 13.29 22.76
N PHE A 349 5.74 12.21 23.11
CA PHE A 349 6.22 11.21 22.16
C PHE A 349 5.72 9.81 22.53
N TYR A 350 5.49 9.02 21.49
CA TYR A 350 5.20 7.60 21.59
C TYR A 350 6.32 6.80 20.95
N ALA A 351 6.95 5.90 21.72
CA ALA A 351 7.99 5.02 21.18
C ALA A 351 7.35 3.74 20.63
N ILE A 352 7.63 3.42 19.37
CA ILE A 352 7.15 2.22 18.71
C ILE A 352 8.26 1.64 17.85
N TYR A 353 8.32 0.32 17.72
CA TYR A 353 9.34 -0.37 16.92
C TYR A 353 8.77 -0.90 15.61
N THR A 354 9.66 -1.23 14.69
CA THR A 354 9.32 -1.89 13.43
C THR A 354 9.22 -3.39 13.62
N CYS A 355 8.26 -4.05 12.96
CA CYS A 355 8.10 -5.50 12.95
C CYS A 355 8.60 -6.17 11.66
#